data_fb4842cbb4e4a7baf69bec53f26232ce
#
_entry.id   fb4842cbb4e4a7baf69bec53f26232ce
#
_cell.length_a   1.000
_cell.length_b   1.000
_cell.length_c   1.000
_cell.angle_alpha   90.00
_cell.angle_beta   90.00
_cell.angle_gamma   90.00
#
_symmetry.space_group_name_H-M   'P 1'
#
loop_
_entity.id
_entity.type
_entity.pdbx_description
1 polymer ?
#
loop_
_entity_poly.entity_id
_entity_poly.type
_entity_poly.pdbx_seq_one_letter_code
_entity_poly.pdbx_strand_id
1 'polypeptide(L)'
;MLVDGLAPFFTAEYAAHVKGYSPIIAALDRLPIAQRLTGRAHLNQALYINAKTSLPNFILAYLGDRMEMAHSIEGRVPFLDHRVAEVAARIPVDMKVRGIREK
;
A
#
# COMPACT_ATOMS: atom_id res chain seq x y z
N MET A 1 3.64 -3.76 18.47
CA MET A 1 3.09 -3.43 17.15
C MET A 1 2.68 -4.71 16.43
N LEU A 2 2.46 -4.78 15.11
CA LEU A 2 1.94 -6.00 14.44
C LEU A 2 2.79 -7.27 14.71
N VAL A 3 4.10 -7.14 14.84
CA VAL A 3 5.00 -8.26 15.09
C VAL A 3 4.92 -8.73 16.57
N ASP A 4 4.67 -7.80 17.49
CA ASP A 4 4.59 -8.14 18.93
C ASP A 4 3.38 -9.02 19.25
N GLY A 5 2.25 -8.80 18.55
CA GLY A 5 1.06 -9.64 18.68
C GLY A 5 1.22 -11.05 18.12
N LEU A 6 2.20 -11.28 17.25
CA LEU A 6 2.50 -12.59 16.66
C LEU A 6 3.64 -13.32 17.38
N ALA A 7 4.31 -12.65 18.31
CA ALA A 7 5.46 -13.24 19.03
C ALA A 7 5.16 -14.62 19.67
N PRO A 8 3.96 -14.90 20.22
CA PRO A 8 3.65 -16.22 20.77
C PRO A 8 3.66 -17.37 19.76
N PHE A 9 3.56 -17.07 18.46
CA PHE A 9 3.58 -18.07 17.39
C PHE A 9 4.97 -18.33 16.82
N PHE A 10 5.97 -17.61 17.29
CA PHE A 10 7.36 -17.74 16.82
C PHE A 10 8.20 -18.58 17.77
N THR A 11 9.20 -19.28 17.24
CA THR A 11 10.26 -19.85 18.06
C THR A 11 11.05 -18.72 18.74
N ALA A 12 11.67 -19.01 19.89
CA ALA A 12 12.47 -18.02 20.61
C ALA A 12 13.60 -17.44 19.76
N GLU A 13 14.22 -18.26 18.92
CA GLU A 13 15.26 -17.86 17.98
C GLU A 13 14.72 -16.87 16.92
N TYR A 14 13.59 -17.19 16.31
CA TYR A 14 12.98 -16.32 15.30
C TYR A 14 12.46 -15.02 15.91
N ALA A 15 11.84 -15.09 17.10
CA ALA A 15 11.38 -13.90 17.82
C ALA A 15 12.55 -12.95 18.14
N ALA A 16 13.72 -13.49 18.53
CA ALA A 16 14.92 -12.69 18.75
C ALA A 16 15.44 -12.03 17.45
N HIS A 17 15.38 -12.76 16.34
CA HIS A 17 15.82 -12.27 15.03
C HIS A 17 14.94 -11.12 14.51
N VAL A 18 13.63 -11.18 14.73
CA VAL A 18 12.69 -10.16 14.25
C VAL A 18 12.43 -9.02 15.26
N LYS A 19 13.06 -9.11 16.43
CA LYS A 19 12.91 -8.08 17.47
C LYS A 19 13.36 -6.72 16.95
N GLY A 20 12.46 -5.74 16.98
CA GLY A 20 12.70 -4.40 16.46
C GLY A 20 12.56 -4.25 14.93
N TYR A 21 12.33 -5.34 14.21
CA TYR A 21 12.05 -5.27 12.77
C TYR A 21 10.64 -4.76 12.50
N SER A 22 10.54 -3.72 11.67
CA SER A 22 9.26 -3.22 11.17
C SER A 22 9.19 -3.42 9.66
N PRO A 23 8.34 -4.35 9.18
CA PRO A 23 8.18 -4.58 7.74
C PRO A 23 7.68 -3.33 7.00
N ILE A 24 6.92 -2.47 7.67
CA ILE A 24 6.43 -1.21 7.10
C ILE A 24 7.60 -0.24 6.90
N ILE A 25 8.45 -0.06 7.92
CA ILE A 25 9.64 0.81 7.80
C ILE A 25 10.56 0.26 6.71
N ALA A 26 10.86 -1.03 6.71
CA ALA A 26 11.70 -1.64 5.70
C ALA A 26 11.14 -1.52 4.27
N ALA A 27 9.81 -1.54 4.11
CA ALA A 27 9.17 -1.28 2.82
C ALA A 27 9.29 0.19 2.42
N LEU A 28 9.12 1.12 3.36
CA LEU A 28 9.23 2.55 3.12
C LEU A 28 10.67 2.98 2.79
N ASP A 29 11.67 2.39 3.43
CA ASP A 29 13.09 2.66 3.17
C ASP A 29 13.53 2.32 1.74
N ARG A 30 12.81 1.41 1.08
CA ARG A 30 13.05 1.06 -0.32
C ARG A 30 12.45 2.07 -1.31
N LEU A 31 11.63 2.99 -0.83
CA LEU A 31 10.98 4.00 -1.67
C LEU A 31 11.77 5.31 -1.63
N PRO A 32 11.86 6.04 -2.74
CA PRO A 32 12.49 7.37 -2.78
C PRO A 32 11.58 8.43 -2.13
N ILE A 33 11.24 8.22 -0.85
CA ILE A 33 10.23 9.00 -0.10
C ILE A 33 10.56 10.48 -0.13
N ALA A 34 11.77 10.86 0.23
CA ALA A 34 12.17 12.27 0.29
C ALA A 34 12.00 12.97 -1.08
N GLN A 35 12.42 12.31 -2.17
CA GLN A 35 12.33 12.87 -3.52
C GLN A 35 10.88 12.94 -4.05
N ARG A 36 10.06 11.97 -3.67
CA ARG A 36 8.71 11.82 -4.22
C ARG A 36 7.63 12.50 -3.41
N LEU A 37 7.85 12.72 -2.12
CA LEU A 37 6.83 13.27 -1.23
C LEU A 37 7.05 14.73 -0.84
N THR A 38 8.29 15.22 -0.87
CA THR A 38 8.59 16.62 -0.52
C THR A 38 7.76 17.59 -1.37
N GLY A 39 7.11 18.55 -0.70
CA GLY A 39 6.29 19.58 -1.35
C GLY A 39 4.92 19.12 -1.84
N ARG A 40 4.53 17.86 -1.64
CA ARG A 40 3.20 17.37 -1.99
C ARG A 40 2.21 17.55 -0.84
N ALA A 41 0.95 17.81 -1.17
CA ALA A 41 -0.13 17.79 -0.18
C ALA A 41 -0.21 16.43 0.53
N HIS A 42 -0.56 16.41 1.81
CA HIS A 42 -0.58 15.21 2.65
C HIS A 42 -1.44 14.08 2.08
N LEU A 43 -2.58 14.40 1.47
CA LEU A 43 -3.41 13.40 0.80
C LEU A 43 -2.65 12.70 -0.34
N ASN A 44 -1.94 13.47 -1.18
CA ASN A 44 -1.16 12.89 -2.27
C ASN A 44 0.05 12.09 -1.78
N GLN A 45 0.63 12.45 -0.62
CA GLN A 45 1.67 11.66 0.05
C GLN A 45 1.09 10.32 0.50
N ALA A 46 -0.06 10.34 1.18
CA ALA A 46 -0.74 9.14 1.66
C ALA A 46 -1.15 8.21 0.50
N LEU A 47 -1.71 8.77 -0.58
CA LEU A 47 -2.06 8.01 -1.78
C LEU A 47 -0.84 7.36 -2.44
N TYR A 48 0.30 8.08 -2.50
CA TYR A 48 1.53 7.51 -3.04
C TYR A 48 2.04 6.33 -2.20
N ILE A 49 2.08 6.50 -0.88
CA ILE A 49 2.50 5.42 0.04
C ILE A 49 1.57 4.22 -0.10
N ASN A 50 0.26 4.44 -0.09
CA ASN A 50 -0.73 3.37 -0.25
C ASN A 50 -0.56 2.63 -1.58
N ALA A 51 -0.40 3.36 -2.68
CA ALA A 51 -0.18 2.78 -4.01
C ALA A 51 1.12 1.96 -4.11
N LYS A 52 2.12 2.24 -3.25
CA LYS A 52 3.41 1.50 -3.24
C LYS A 52 3.47 0.39 -2.20
N THR A 53 2.57 0.36 -1.25
CA THR A 53 2.57 -0.60 -0.13
C THR A 53 1.32 -1.47 -0.11
N SER A 54 0.17 -0.90 0.27
CA SER A 54 -1.07 -1.67 0.48
C SER A 54 -1.68 -2.16 -0.83
N LEU A 55 -1.69 -1.33 -1.86
CA LEU A 55 -2.31 -1.69 -3.14
C LEU A 55 -1.65 -2.94 -3.76
N PRO A 56 -0.33 -3.00 -4.00
CA PRO A 56 0.28 -4.18 -4.62
C PRO A 56 0.31 -5.39 -3.70
N ASN A 57 0.57 -5.20 -2.40
CA ASN A 57 0.83 -6.33 -1.50
C ASN A 57 -0.44 -6.93 -0.90
N PHE A 58 -1.51 -6.16 -0.76
CA PHE A 58 -2.76 -6.63 -0.16
C PHE A 58 -3.89 -6.69 -1.18
N ILE A 59 -4.21 -5.59 -1.84
CA ILE A 59 -5.38 -5.52 -2.71
C ILE A 59 -5.16 -6.34 -3.98
N LEU A 60 -4.08 -6.09 -4.71
CA LEU A 60 -3.84 -6.79 -5.97
C LEU A 60 -3.36 -8.22 -5.76
N ALA A 61 -2.35 -8.43 -4.92
CA ALA A 61 -1.77 -9.75 -4.75
C ALA A 61 -2.67 -10.69 -3.95
N TYR A 62 -3.31 -10.22 -2.87
CA TYR A 62 -4.07 -11.09 -1.97
C TYR A 62 -5.55 -11.19 -2.35
N LEU A 63 -6.23 -10.07 -2.54
CA LEU A 63 -7.66 -10.06 -2.85
C LEU A 63 -7.96 -10.27 -4.33
N GLY A 64 -7.08 -9.81 -5.23
CA GLY A 64 -7.20 -9.98 -6.67
C GLY A 64 -6.55 -11.27 -7.16
N ASP A 65 -5.30 -11.20 -7.58
CA ASP A 65 -4.61 -12.27 -8.33
C ASP A 65 -4.70 -13.65 -7.68
N ARG A 66 -4.51 -13.76 -6.36
CA ARG A 66 -4.53 -15.08 -5.70
C ARG A 66 -5.92 -15.71 -5.69
N MET A 67 -6.95 -14.89 -5.50
CA MET A 67 -8.33 -15.37 -5.52
C MET A 67 -8.77 -15.73 -6.93
N GLU A 68 -8.42 -14.93 -7.91
CA GLU A 68 -8.72 -15.16 -9.32
C GLU A 68 -7.99 -16.40 -9.84
N MET A 69 -6.70 -16.53 -9.56
CA MET A 69 -5.91 -17.70 -9.94
C MET A 69 -6.40 -18.98 -9.28
N ALA A 70 -6.81 -18.92 -8.01
CA ALA A 70 -7.39 -20.09 -7.33
C ALA A 70 -8.67 -20.61 -7.99
N HIS A 71 -9.37 -19.75 -8.73
CA HIS A 71 -10.62 -20.11 -9.43
C HIS A 71 -10.46 -20.13 -10.95
N SER A 72 -9.23 -20.04 -11.48
CA SER A 72 -8.95 -20.00 -12.92
C SER A 72 -9.71 -18.90 -13.66
N ILE A 73 -9.87 -17.75 -13.03
CA ILE A 73 -10.54 -16.57 -13.57
C ILE A 73 -9.49 -15.49 -13.86
N GLU A 74 -9.61 -14.80 -14.99
CA GLU A 74 -8.82 -13.62 -15.30
C GLU A 74 -9.63 -12.36 -15.01
N GLY A 75 -9.23 -11.59 -13.99
CA GLY A 75 -9.84 -10.32 -13.66
C GLY A 75 -9.37 -9.19 -14.58
N ARG A 76 -10.27 -8.30 -14.93
CA ARG A 76 -9.96 -7.06 -15.64
C ARG A 76 -10.10 -5.89 -14.69
N VAL A 77 -9.05 -5.08 -14.59
CA VAL A 77 -8.95 -3.98 -13.62
C VAL A 77 -8.86 -2.62 -14.35
N PRO A 78 -9.96 -2.13 -14.94
CA PRO A 78 -9.94 -0.93 -15.78
C PRO A 78 -9.47 0.32 -15.03
N PHE A 79 -9.64 0.38 -13.72
CA PHE A 79 -9.17 1.50 -12.89
C PHE A 79 -7.66 1.50 -12.65
N LEU A 80 -6.96 0.42 -12.98
CA LEU A 80 -5.49 0.35 -12.93
C LEU A 80 -4.85 0.65 -14.29
N ASP A 81 -5.64 0.96 -15.32
CA ASP A 81 -5.08 1.49 -16.57
C ASP A 81 -4.28 2.76 -16.26
N HIS A 82 -3.05 2.82 -16.81
CA HIS A 82 -2.13 3.91 -16.52
C HIS A 82 -2.72 5.28 -16.90
N ARG A 83 -3.55 5.36 -17.94
CA ARG A 83 -4.20 6.60 -18.37
C ARG A 83 -5.21 7.08 -17.34
N VAL A 84 -6.00 6.15 -16.78
CA VAL A 84 -6.95 6.46 -15.69
C VAL A 84 -6.19 6.90 -14.45
N ALA A 85 -5.13 6.19 -14.09
CA ALA A 85 -4.29 6.54 -12.94
C ALA A 85 -3.63 7.92 -13.10
N GLU A 86 -3.14 8.25 -14.29
CA GLU A 86 -2.56 9.57 -14.58
C GLU A 86 -3.60 10.71 -14.46
N VAL A 87 -4.80 10.50 -14.97
CA VAL A 87 -5.90 11.47 -14.82
C VAL A 87 -6.25 11.63 -13.35
N ALA A 88 -6.44 10.53 -12.63
CA ALA A 88 -6.74 10.55 -11.20
C ALA A 88 -5.64 11.24 -10.38
N ALA A 89 -4.38 11.05 -10.73
CA ALA A 89 -3.26 11.72 -10.07
C ALA A 89 -3.30 13.25 -10.24
N ARG A 90 -3.77 13.75 -11.38
CA ARG A 90 -3.86 15.19 -11.70
C ARG A 90 -5.07 15.88 -11.06
N ILE A 91 -6.06 15.14 -10.59
CA ILE A 91 -7.22 15.72 -9.93
C ILE A 91 -6.78 16.53 -8.70
N PRO A 92 -7.22 17.78 -8.51
CA PRO A 92 -6.95 18.58 -7.33
C PRO A 92 -7.41 17.91 -6.04
N VAL A 93 -6.70 18.18 -4.93
CA VAL A 93 -6.95 17.51 -3.63
C VAL A 93 -8.36 17.78 -3.11
N ASP A 94 -8.85 19.00 -3.25
CA ASP A 94 -10.19 19.44 -2.85
C ASP A 94 -11.32 18.75 -3.63
N MET A 95 -11.01 18.23 -4.81
CA MET A 95 -11.92 17.41 -5.60
C MET A 95 -11.87 15.93 -5.23
N LYS A 96 -10.78 15.47 -4.59
CA LYS A 96 -10.63 14.08 -4.12
C LYS A 96 -11.31 13.86 -2.77
N VAL A 97 -11.10 14.81 -1.85
CA VAL A 97 -11.65 14.74 -0.49
C VAL A 97 -12.17 16.13 -0.09
N ARG A 98 -13.36 16.18 0.46
CA ARG A 98 -13.96 17.40 0.98
C ARG A 98 -14.35 17.23 2.45
N GLY A 99 -13.52 17.74 3.36
CA GLY A 99 -13.67 17.50 4.80
C GLY A 99 -13.47 16.02 5.12
N ILE A 100 -14.47 15.37 5.71
CA ILE A 100 -14.47 13.93 6.02
C ILE A 100 -15.19 13.08 4.96
N ARG A 101 -15.64 13.69 3.85
CA ARG A 101 -16.33 12.98 2.78
C ARG A 101 -15.33 12.65 1.66
N GLU A 102 -15.26 11.38 1.34
CA GLU A 102 -14.61 10.88 0.13
C GLU A 102 -15.55 11.03 -1.07
N LYS A 103 -14.96 11.16 -2.25
CA LYS A 103 -15.68 11.20 -3.52
C LYS A 103 -15.23 10.05 -4.40
#